data_535bd4f5864e4ca43e157502e7a6930e
#
_entry.id   535bd4f5864e4ca43e157502e7a6930e
#
_cell.length_a   1.000
_cell.length_b   1.000
_cell.length_c   1.000
_cell.angle_alpha   90.00
_cell.angle_beta   90.00
_cell.angle_gamma   90.00
#
_symmetry.space_group_name_H-M   'P 1'
#
loop_
_entity.id
_entity.type
_entity.pdbx_description
1 polymer ?
#
loop_
_entity_poly.entity_id
_entity_poly.type
_entity_poly.pdbx_seq_one_letter_code
_entity_poly.pdbx_strand_id
1 'polypeptide(L)'
;DGAVRQGSLHETFNLAMLWQLPVVFICENNGYAMGTSVARTTYDTDIYKLGLGYGMPCSAFDGMDPAASAEAVSEAIERARSGGGPTFLEAKTYRYRGHSMSDAQHYRTKDEVKEYQKIDPITQVKELILQKKWLNENQIKEIDQRVKALVAECEEFAENSDFPPIEQLYDTVYEQKDYPFLAHKL
;
A
#
# COMPACT_ATOMS: atom_id res chain seq x y z
N ASP A 1 6.94 -5.55 -2.25
CA ASP A 1 7.61 -6.87 -2.38
C ASP A 1 9.03 -6.88 -1.82
N GLY A 2 9.85 -5.85 -2.03
CA GLY A 2 11.19 -5.78 -1.45
C GLY A 2 11.21 -5.66 0.08
N ALA A 3 10.28 -4.92 0.66
CA ALA A 3 10.21 -4.70 2.10
C ALA A 3 9.91 -5.98 2.90
N VAL A 4 9.20 -6.94 2.32
CA VAL A 4 8.85 -8.21 3.00
C VAL A 4 10.04 -9.14 3.23
N ARG A 5 11.23 -8.78 2.74
CA ARG A 5 12.46 -9.55 2.95
C ARG A 5 13.26 -9.11 4.18
N GLN A 6 12.77 -8.12 4.89
CA GLN A 6 13.38 -7.67 6.15
C GLN A 6 12.95 -8.58 7.31
N GLY A 7 13.90 -8.87 8.22
CA GLY A 7 13.63 -9.71 9.40
C GLY A 7 12.55 -9.13 10.32
N SER A 8 12.42 -7.80 10.38
CA SER A 8 11.40 -7.10 11.16
C SER A 8 9.96 -7.49 10.79
N LEU A 9 9.69 -7.88 9.53
CA LEU A 9 8.38 -8.38 9.16
C LEU A 9 8.04 -9.66 9.94
N HIS A 10 8.98 -10.59 10.01
CA HIS A 10 8.80 -11.87 10.69
C HIS A 10 8.58 -11.70 12.19
N GLU A 11 9.32 -10.79 12.83
CA GLU A 11 9.12 -10.43 14.24
C GLU A 11 7.73 -9.83 14.45
N THR A 12 7.33 -8.90 13.57
CA THR A 12 6.03 -8.22 13.64
C THR A 12 4.88 -9.21 13.45
N PHE A 13 4.98 -10.14 12.50
CA PHE A 13 3.96 -11.17 12.28
C PHE A 13 3.79 -12.05 13.52
N ASN A 14 4.91 -12.49 14.12
CA ASN A 14 4.87 -13.28 15.34
C ASN A 14 4.19 -12.52 16.49
N LEU A 15 4.56 -11.28 16.74
CA LEU A 15 3.96 -10.46 17.80
C LEU A 15 2.48 -10.17 17.55
N ALA A 16 2.11 -9.83 16.31
CA ALA A 16 0.73 -9.57 15.96
C ALA A 16 -0.18 -10.79 16.16
N MET A 17 0.29 -11.98 15.80
CA MET A 17 -0.43 -13.23 16.02
C MET A 17 -0.50 -13.60 17.49
N LEU A 18 0.62 -13.48 18.23
CA LEU A 18 0.69 -13.79 19.66
C LEU A 18 -0.31 -12.94 20.46
N TRP A 19 -0.42 -11.66 20.13
CA TRP A 19 -1.28 -10.72 20.86
C TRP A 19 -2.66 -10.51 20.19
N GLN A 20 -2.94 -11.23 19.11
CA GLN A 20 -4.19 -11.13 18.34
C GLN A 20 -4.54 -9.68 18.00
N LEU A 21 -3.53 -8.93 17.52
CA LEU A 21 -3.69 -7.52 17.23
C LEU A 21 -4.65 -7.27 16.05
N PRO A 22 -5.50 -6.24 16.12
CA PRO A 22 -6.42 -5.88 15.04
C PRO A 22 -5.67 -5.15 13.89
N VAL A 23 -4.75 -5.85 13.23
CA VAL A 23 -3.88 -5.30 12.19
C VAL A 23 -4.13 -5.97 10.85
N VAL A 24 -4.19 -5.18 9.79
CA VAL A 24 -4.18 -5.67 8.40
C VAL A 24 -2.82 -5.29 7.79
N PHE A 25 -2.04 -6.30 7.45
CA PHE A 25 -0.79 -6.13 6.71
C PHE A 25 -1.09 -6.23 5.22
N ILE A 26 -0.65 -5.25 4.43
CA ILE A 26 -0.82 -5.25 2.99
C ILE A 26 0.56 -5.14 2.33
N CYS A 27 0.89 -6.13 1.51
CA CYS A 27 2.04 -6.10 0.62
C CYS A 27 1.58 -5.62 -0.76
N GLU A 28 1.95 -4.42 -1.15
CA GLU A 28 1.78 -3.95 -2.52
C GLU A 28 2.87 -4.56 -3.40
N ASN A 29 2.59 -5.75 -3.95
CA ASN A 29 3.53 -6.43 -4.84
C ASN A 29 3.41 -5.84 -6.25
N ASN A 30 4.32 -4.92 -6.57
CA ASN A 30 4.38 -4.30 -7.90
C ASN A 30 5.40 -4.99 -8.84
N GLY A 31 5.93 -6.14 -8.43
CA GLY A 31 6.83 -6.98 -9.21
C GLY A 31 8.31 -6.61 -9.12
N TYR A 32 8.64 -5.39 -8.65
CA TYR A 32 10.00 -4.87 -8.68
C TYR A 32 10.37 -4.08 -7.43
N ALA A 33 11.35 -4.55 -6.68
CA ALA A 33 12.04 -3.79 -5.64
C ALA A 33 13.14 -2.95 -6.29
N MET A 34 12.92 -1.66 -6.47
CA MET A 34 13.71 -0.80 -7.38
C MET A 34 13.73 -1.38 -8.81
N GLY A 35 14.85 -1.96 -9.25
CA GLY A 35 15.02 -2.64 -10.53
C GLY A 35 15.14 -4.17 -10.42
N THR A 36 14.96 -4.74 -9.23
CA THR A 36 15.11 -6.18 -9.02
C THR A 36 13.74 -6.84 -8.96
N SER A 37 13.47 -7.75 -9.91
CA SER A 37 12.19 -8.47 -9.94
C SER A 37 12.04 -9.45 -8.78
N VAL A 38 10.80 -9.68 -8.35
CA VAL A 38 10.46 -10.65 -7.29
C VAL A 38 11.02 -12.03 -7.62
N ALA A 39 10.92 -12.49 -8.88
CA ALA A 39 11.40 -13.79 -9.31
C ALA A 39 12.93 -13.99 -9.16
N ARG A 40 13.72 -12.90 -9.11
CA ARG A 40 15.17 -12.98 -8.89
C ARG A 40 15.57 -13.12 -7.43
N THR A 41 14.68 -12.77 -6.51
CA THR A 41 14.99 -12.69 -5.06
C THR A 41 14.19 -13.66 -4.22
N THR A 42 13.21 -14.34 -4.84
CA THR A 42 12.23 -15.13 -4.12
C THR A 42 12.01 -16.45 -4.81
N TYR A 43 12.13 -17.55 -4.08
CA TYR A 43 11.83 -18.90 -4.58
C TYR A 43 10.33 -19.05 -4.87
N ASP A 44 9.47 -18.71 -3.92
CA ASP A 44 8.02 -18.67 -4.11
C ASP A 44 7.57 -17.22 -4.27
N THR A 45 7.03 -16.90 -5.44
CA THR A 45 6.58 -15.56 -5.79
C THR A 45 5.22 -15.18 -5.20
N ASP A 46 4.52 -16.13 -4.58
CA ASP A 46 3.29 -15.89 -3.84
C ASP A 46 3.62 -15.39 -2.43
N ILE A 47 3.82 -14.09 -2.30
CA ILE A 47 4.33 -13.45 -1.09
C ILE A 47 3.40 -13.64 0.09
N TYR A 48 2.08 -13.66 -0.13
CA TYR A 48 1.09 -13.87 0.95
C TYR A 48 1.35 -15.14 1.75
N LYS A 49 1.97 -16.18 1.16
CA LYS A 49 2.29 -17.43 1.84
C LYS A 49 3.23 -17.27 3.04
N LEU A 50 3.92 -16.13 3.17
CA LEU A 50 4.72 -15.82 4.36
C LEU A 50 3.88 -15.80 5.64
N GLY A 51 2.59 -15.45 5.55
CA GLY A 51 1.66 -15.50 6.68
C GLY A 51 1.36 -16.90 7.19
N LEU A 52 1.41 -17.91 6.31
CA LEU A 52 1.11 -19.30 6.66
C LEU A 52 2.02 -19.85 7.76
N GLY A 53 3.30 -19.46 7.76
CA GLY A 53 4.28 -19.88 8.77
C GLY A 53 3.92 -19.45 10.19
N TYR A 54 3.06 -18.46 10.36
CA TYR A 54 2.56 -17.93 11.63
C TYR A 54 1.12 -18.33 11.94
N GLY A 55 0.49 -19.12 11.06
CA GLY A 55 -0.95 -19.41 11.15
C GLY A 55 -1.83 -18.18 10.91
N MET A 56 -1.27 -17.12 10.31
CA MET A 56 -2.00 -15.88 9.99
C MET A 56 -2.89 -16.09 8.77
N PRO A 57 -4.18 -15.72 8.82
CA PRO A 57 -5.01 -15.63 7.63
C PRO A 57 -4.34 -14.77 6.57
N CYS A 58 -4.20 -15.31 5.36
CA CYS A 58 -3.50 -14.61 4.30
C CYS A 58 -4.04 -15.00 2.93
N SER A 59 -4.04 -14.04 2.00
CA SER A 59 -4.47 -14.25 0.63
C SER A 59 -3.82 -13.24 -0.31
N ALA A 60 -3.88 -13.52 -1.62
CA ALA A 60 -3.57 -12.55 -2.65
C ALA A 60 -4.85 -12.13 -3.37
N PHE A 61 -4.86 -10.90 -3.87
CA PHE A 61 -5.93 -10.38 -4.71
C PHE A 61 -5.36 -9.56 -5.88
N ASP A 62 -6.17 -9.34 -6.90
CA ASP A 62 -5.82 -8.45 -8.01
C ASP A 62 -5.91 -6.99 -7.55
N GLY A 63 -4.75 -6.39 -7.26
CA GLY A 63 -4.65 -4.99 -6.87
C GLY A 63 -4.87 -4.00 -8.02
N MET A 64 -5.01 -4.49 -9.26
CA MET A 64 -5.42 -3.69 -10.43
C MET A 64 -6.96 -3.65 -10.58
N ASP A 65 -7.70 -4.43 -9.77
CA ASP A 65 -9.17 -4.39 -9.69
C ASP A 65 -9.60 -3.71 -8.39
N PRO A 66 -10.20 -2.49 -8.44
CA PRO A 66 -10.68 -1.79 -7.25
C PRO A 66 -11.78 -2.51 -6.48
N ALA A 67 -12.62 -3.31 -7.15
CA ALA A 67 -13.68 -4.06 -6.50
C ALA A 67 -13.09 -5.24 -5.70
N ALA A 68 -12.18 -6.02 -6.29
CA ALA A 68 -11.46 -7.08 -5.61
C ALA A 68 -10.63 -6.53 -4.43
N SER A 69 -10.01 -5.36 -4.60
CA SER A 69 -9.29 -4.68 -3.53
C SER A 69 -10.20 -4.29 -2.36
N ALA A 70 -11.37 -3.72 -2.66
CA ALA A 70 -12.35 -3.32 -1.65
C ALA A 70 -12.90 -4.54 -0.89
N GLU A 71 -13.19 -5.63 -1.55
CA GLU A 71 -13.67 -6.88 -0.95
C GLU A 71 -12.63 -7.47 0.00
N ALA A 72 -11.41 -7.73 -0.49
CA ALA A 72 -10.34 -8.35 0.31
C ALA A 72 -9.96 -7.52 1.54
N VAL A 73 -9.87 -6.19 1.39
CA VAL A 73 -9.54 -5.29 2.51
C VAL A 73 -10.71 -5.20 3.49
N SER A 74 -11.97 -5.18 3.02
CA SER A 74 -13.15 -5.14 3.89
C SER A 74 -13.26 -6.39 4.76
N GLU A 75 -13.02 -7.58 4.21
CA GLU A 75 -13.01 -8.84 4.96
C GLU A 75 -11.93 -8.84 6.05
N ALA A 76 -10.72 -8.35 5.72
CA ALA A 76 -9.63 -8.27 6.67
C ALA A 76 -9.91 -7.26 7.80
N ILE A 77 -10.52 -6.11 7.47
CA ILE A 77 -10.94 -5.10 8.45
C ILE A 77 -12.04 -5.67 9.38
N GLU A 78 -13.03 -6.38 8.83
CA GLU A 78 -14.10 -6.97 9.64
C GLU A 78 -13.52 -8.01 10.61
N ARG A 79 -12.60 -8.86 10.14
CA ARG A 79 -11.87 -9.80 11.01
C ARG A 79 -11.15 -9.07 12.14
N ALA A 80 -10.39 -8.02 11.83
CA ALA A 80 -9.65 -7.26 12.82
C ALA A 80 -10.58 -6.63 13.87
N ARG A 81 -11.69 -6.01 13.43
CA ARG A 81 -12.68 -5.35 14.30
C ARG A 81 -13.48 -6.33 15.17
N SER A 82 -13.71 -7.52 14.69
CA SER A 82 -14.41 -8.59 15.44
C SER A 82 -13.51 -9.36 16.40
N GLY A 83 -12.24 -8.98 16.56
CA GLY A 83 -11.29 -9.68 17.43
C GLY A 83 -10.71 -10.95 16.81
N GLY A 84 -10.82 -11.13 15.50
CA GLY A 84 -10.29 -12.29 14.77
C GLY A 84 -8.78 -12.24 14.50
N GLY A 85 -8.06 -11.26 15.07
CA GLY A 85 -6.62 -11.08 14.92
C GLY A 85 -6.18 -10.49 13.58
N PRO A 86 -4.88 -10.55 13.27
CA PRO A 86 -4.31 -9.94 12.07
C PRO A 86 -4.60 -10.74 10.80
N THR A 87 -4.46 -10.06 9.66
CA THR A 87 -4.51 -10.65 8.31
C THR A 87 -3.35 -10.13 7.48
N PHE A 88 -2.77 -10.97 6.63
CA PHE A 88 -1.77 -10.57 5.64
C PHE A 88 -2.33 -10.68 4.23
N LEU A 89 -2.35 -9.58 3.50
CA LEU A 89 -2.85 -9.48 2.13
C LEU A 89 -1.72 -9.14 1.16
N GLU A 90 -1.70 -9.80 0.01
CA GLU A 90 -0.84 -9.44 -1.13
C GLU A 90 -1.70 -8.83 -2.22
N ALA A 91 -1.55 -7.52 -2.44
CA ALA A 91 -2.12 -6.83 -3.59
C ALA A 91 -1.18 -6.98 -4.78
N LYS A 92 -1.55 -7.76 -5.79
CA LYS A 92 -0.79 -7.89 -7.04
C LYS A 92 -1.07 -6.67 -7.90
N THR A 93 -0.10 -5.77 -7.96
CA THR A 93 -0.19 -4.46 -8.63
C THR A 93 0.91 -4.28 -9.66
N TYR A 94 1.01 -3.10 -10.26
CA TYR A 94 2.09 -2.75 -11.16
C TYR A 94 2.47 -1.28 -11.06
N ARG A 95 3.78 -0.99 -11.04
CA ARG A 95 4.30 0.36 -11.04
C ARG A 95 4.65 0.81 -12.47
N TYR A 96 3.90 1.76 -13.05
CA TYR A 96 4.14 2.23 -14.42
C TYR A 96 5.42 3.04 -14.58
N ARG A 97 5.79 3.82 -13.58
CA ARG A 97 6.99 4.67 -13.60
C ARG A 97 8.18 3.95 -12.98
N GLY A 98 9.39 4.45 -13.25
CA GLY A 98 10.60 4.02 -12.56
C GLY A 98 10.52 4.26 -11.05
N HIS A 99 11.45 3.68 -10.31
CA HIS A 99 11.52 3.84 -8.85
C HIS A 99 11.79 5.31 -8.45
N SER A 100 12.58 6.00 -9.24
CA SER A 100 12.91 7.42 -9.04
C SER A 100 12.92 8.15 -10.38
N MET A 101 13.06 9.47 -10.34
CA MET A 101 13.18 10.31 -11.55
C MET A 101 14.37 9.94 -12.43
N SER A 102 15.45 9.42 -11.85
CA SER A 102 16.67 9.00 -12.55
C SER A 102 16.64 7.53 -13.00
N ASP A 103 15.59 6.77 -12.70
CA ASP A 103 15.51 5.35 -13.07
C ASP A 103 15.16 5.19 -14.56
N ALA A 104 16.15 4.74 -15.34
CA ALA A 104 16.02 4.52 -16.78
C ALA A 104 15.23 3.26 -17.16
N GLN A 105 14.79 2.44 -16.17
CA GLN A 105 13.93 1.26 -16.34
C GLN A 105 14.48 0.19 -17.30
N HIS A 106 15.79 0.00 -17.36
CA HIS A 106 16.42 -1.02 -18.24
C HIS A 106 16.10 -2.48 -17.85
N TYR A 107 15.50 -2.69 -16.68
CA TYR A 107 15.18 -4.02 -16.13
C TYR A 107 13.85 -4.59 -16.64
N ARG A 108 13.06 -3.82 -17.40
CA ARG A 108 11.77 -4.22 -17.97
C ARG A 108 11.55 -3.63 -19.36
N THR A 109 10.62 -4.19 -20.12
CA THR A 109 10.31 -3.72 -21.47
C THR A 109 9.19 -2.67 -21.46
N LYS A 110 9.18 -1.82 -22.49
CA LYS A 110 8.06 -0.88 -22.68
C LYS A 110 6.75 -1.60 -23.01
N ASP A 111 6.83 -2.78 -23.60
CA ASP A 111 5.64 -3.55 -23.97
C ASP A 111 5.01 -4.20 -22.73
N GLU A 112 5.81 -4.65 -21.76
CA GLU A 112 5.32 -5.06 -20.45
C GLU A 112 4.49 -3.94 -19.78
N VAL A 113 5.02 -2.73 -19.74
CA VAL A 113 4.31 -1.57 -19.16
C VAL A 113 2.98 -1.31 -19.89
N LYS A 114 2.98 -1.37 -21.23
CA LYS A 114 1.75 -1.16 -22.02
C LYS A 114 0.68 -2.23 -21.77
N GLU A 115 1.07 -3.48 -21.57
CA GLU A 115 0.12 -4.54 -21.23
C GLU A 115 -0.59 -4.25 -19.90
N TYR A 116 0.16 -3.84 -18.88
CA TYR A 116 -0.46 -3.43 -17.61
C TYR A 116 -1.30 -2.15 -17.71
N GLN A 117 -0.95 -1.23 -18.60
CA GLN A 117 -1.77 -0.03 -18.85
C GLN A 117 -3.15 -0.36 -19.45
N LYS A 118 -3.31 -1.49 -20.13
CA LYS A 118 -4.62 -1.93 -20.67
C LYS A 118 -5.61 -2.29 -19.56
N ILE A 119 -5.10 -2.72 -18.41
CA ILE A 119 -5.89 -3.06 -17.23
C ILE A 119 -5.77 -1.99 -16.13
N ASP A 120 -5.58 -0.74 -16.53
CA ASP A 120 -5.49 0.39 -15.58
C ASP A 120 -6.78 0.53 -14.77
N PRO A 121 -6.69 0.52 -13.41
CA PRO A 121 -7.88 0.55 -12.54
C PRO A 121 -8.75 1.78 -12.75
N ILE A 122 -8.16 2.95 -13.03
CA ILE A 122 -8.91 4.19 -13.26
C ILE A 122 -9.72 4.09 -14.56
N THR A 123 -9.11 3.54 -15.62
CA THR A 123 -9.79 3.32 -16.89
C THR A 123 -10.96 2.36 -16.74
N GLN A 124 -10.73 1.21 -16.09
CA GLN A 124 -11.77 0.21 -15.83
C GLN A 124 -12.98 0.79 -15.06
N VAL A 125 -12.71 1.57 -14.00
CA VAL A 125 -13.79 2.19 -13.21
C VAL A 125 -14.53 3.26 -14.02
N LYS A 126 -13.84 4.08 -14.80
CA LYS A 126 -14.49 5.07 -15.70
C LYS A 126 -15.41 4.39 -16.70
N GLU A 127 -14.94 3.33 -17.34
CA GLU A 127 -15.75 2.55 -18.28
C GLU A 127 -16.97 1.94 -17.61
N LEU A 128 -16.81 1.34 -16.43
CA LEU A 128 -17.91 0.78 -15.65
C LEU A 128 -18.95 1.83 -15.27
N ILE A 129 -18.54 3.01 -14.82
CA ILE A 129 -19.43 4.14 -14.47
C ILE A 129 -20.27 4.55 -15.67
N LEU A 130 -19.65 4.68 -16.85
CA LEU A 130 -20.35 5.05 -18.08
C LEU A 130 -21.28 3.94 -18.54
N GLN A 131 -20.85 2.69 -18.53
CA GLN A 131 -21.65 1.53 -18.91
C GLN A 131 -22.92 1.38 -18.02
N LYS A 132 -22.74 1.56 -16.72
CA LYS A 132 -23.85 1.51 -15.74
C LYS A 132 -24.67 2.80 -15.70
N LYS A 133 -24.27 3.83 -16.44
CA LYS A 133 -24.91 5.15 -16.46
C LYS A 133 -25.04 5.81 -15.08
N TRP A 134 -24.10 5.54 -14.19
CA TRP A 134 -24.05 6.19 -12.88
C TRP A 134 -23.69 7.67 -12.98
N LEU A 135 -22.77 8.00 -13.89
CA LEU A 135 -22.36 9.37 -14.22
C LEU A 135 -22.23 9.50 -15.74
N ASN A 136 -22.25 10.75 -16.22
CA ASN A 136 -21.91 11.10 -17.61
C ASN A 136 -20.44 11.60 -17.70
N GLU A 137 -19.95 11.77 -18.92
CA GLU A 137 -18.57 12.22 -19.18
C GLU A 137 -18.24 13.59 -18.55
N ASN A 138 -19.20 14.52 -18.50
CA ASN A 138 -18.98 15.84 -17.91
C ASN A 138 -18.77 15.73 -16.40
N GLN A 139 -19.58 14.92 -15.72
CA GLN A 139 -19.43 14.67 -14.29
C GLN A 139 -18.10 13.98 -13.96
N ILE A 140 -17.62 13.07 -14.82
CA ILE A 140 -16.28 12.46 -14.66
C ILE A 140 -15.19 13.52 -14.83
N LYS A 141 -15.31 14.43 -15.81
CA LYS A 141 -14.35 15.54 -15.98
C LYS A 141 -14.35 16.49 -14.75
N GLU A 142 -15.50 16.76 -14.16
CA GLU A 142 -15.59 17.56 -12.94
C GLU A 142 -14.86 16.89 -11.77
N ILE A 143 -14.98 15.55 -11.64
CA ILE A 143 -14.21 14.79 -10.64
C ILE A 143 -12.71 14.92 -10.91
N ASP A 144 -12.26 14.71 -12.13
CA ASP A 144 -10.84 14.85 -12.52
C ASP A 144 -10.30 16.26 -12.23
N GLN A 145 -11.09 17.32 -12.48
CA GLN A 145 -10.70 18.70 -12.17
C GLN A 145 -10.59 18.94 -10.66
N ARG A 146 -11.56 18.45 -9.90
CA ARG A 146 -11.54 18.56 -8.42
C ARG A 146 -10.36 17.83 -7.80
N VAL A 147 -10.03 16.63 -8.29
CA VAL A 147 -8.85 15.88 -7.84
C VAL A 147 -7.55 16.64 -8.17
N LYS A 148 -7.44 17.23 -9.36
CA LYS A 148 -6.27 18.04 -9.73
C LYS A 148 -6.12 19.27 -8.82
N ALA A 149 -7.21 19.95 -8.52
CA ALA A 149 -7.20 21.11 -7.62
C ALA A 149 -6.73 20.67 -6.21
N LEU A 150 -7.28 19.57 -5.67
CA LEU A 150 -6.88 19.05 -4.38
C LEU A 150 -5.38 18.67 -4.32
N VAL A 151 -4.85 18.06 -5.37
CA VAL A 151 -3.41 17.75 -5.45
C VAL A 151 -2.56 19.02 -5.44
N ALA A 152 -2.98 20.07 -6.16
CA ALA A 152 -2.28 21.36 -6.15
C ALA A 152 -2.32 22.02 -4.75
N GLU A 153 -3.45 21.94 -4.04
CA GLU A 153 -3.55 22.41 -2.64
C GLU A 153 -2.61 21.63 -1.70
N CYS A 154 -2.47 20.31 -1.90
CA CYS A 154 -1.52 19.50 -1.12
C CYS A 154 -0.06 19.91 -1.37
N GLU A 155 0.30 20.22 -2.62
CA GLU A 155 1.62 20.71 -2.99
C GLU A 155 1.90 22.07 -2.34
N GLU A 156 0.96 23.02 -2.47
CA GLU A 156 1.06 24.34 -1.85
C GLU A 156 1.15 24.25 -0.31
N PHE A 157 0.36 23.36 0.30
CA PHE A 157 0.45 23.11 1.75
C PHE A 157 1.84 22.63 2.16
N ALA A 158 2.42 21.69 1.42
CA ALA A 158 3.75 21.15 1.72
C ALA A 158 4.84 22.22 1.58
N GLU A 159 4.79 23.01 0.51
CA GLU A 159 5.77 24.08 0.24
C GLU A 159 5.70 25.22 1.29
N ASN A 160 4.52 25.54 1.80
CA ASN A 160 4.31 26.60 2.77
C ASN A 160 4.39 26.14 4.22
N SER A 161 4.56 24.84 4.48
CA SER A 161 4.66 24.29 5.83
C SER A 161 6.06 24.45 6.39
N ASP A 162 6.15 24.92 7.63
CA ASP A 162 7.42 24.95 8.35
C ASP A 162 7.93 23.54 8.67
N PHE A 163 9.25 23.39 8.80
CA PHE A 163 9.83 22.16 9.33
C PHE A 163 9.40 21.97 10.79
N PRO A 164 9.19 20.70 11.23
CA PRO A 164 8.87 20.42 12.63
C PRO A 164 9.96 20.97 13.55
N PRO A 165 9.62 21.62 14.67
CA PRO A 165 10.61 22.04 15.65
C PRO A 165 11.31 20.81 16.27
N ILE A 166 12.57 20.99 16.66
CA ILE A 166 13.41 19.89 17.14
C ILE A 166 12.83 19.18 18.36
N GLU A 167 12.06 19.90 19.16
CA GLU A 167 11.39 19.39 20.36
C GLU A 167 10.36 18.30 20.05
N GLN A 168 9.78 18.33 18.84
CA GLN A 168 8.83 17.31 18.40
C GLN A 168 9.46 15.94 18.12
N LEU A 169 10.77 15.83 18.10
CA LEU A 169 11.49 14.57 17.84
C LEU A 169 11.01 13.44 18.78
N TYR A 170 10.59 13.77 19.98
CA TYR A 170 10.18 12.81 21.01
C TYR A 170 8.66 12.80 21.27
N ASP A 171 7.91 13.79 20.79
CA ASP A 171 6.49 13.98 21.14
C ASP A 171 5.55 12.91 20.53
N THR A 172 5.94 12.30 19.42
CA THR A 172 5.07 11.38 18.66
C THR A 172 5.53 9.91 18.70
N VAL A 173 6.46 9.55 19.60
CA VAL A 173 7.01 8.19 19.69
C VAL A 173 6.03 7.26 20.40
N TYR A 174 5.37 7.74 21.46
CA TYR A 174 4.36 7.01 22.25
C TYR A 174 3.15 7.90 22.54
N GLU A 175 2.00 7.27 22.78
CA GLU A 175 0.78 7.99 23.20
C GLU A 175 0.98 8.76 24.50
N GLN A 176 1.74 8.18 25.42
CA GLN A 176 2.03 8.77 26.74
C GLN A 176 3.25 9.70 26.66
N LYS A 177 3.08 10.98 26.97
CA LYS A 177 4.18 11.96 27.02
C LYS A 177 5.19 11.70 28.15
N ASP A 178 4.73 11.07 29.23
CA ASP A 178 5.50 10.84 30.45
C ASP A 178 5.99 9.38 30.59
N TYR A 179 6.32 8.73 29.47
CA TYR A 179 6.81 7.36 29.54
C TYR A 179 8.11 7.30 30.37
N PRO A 180 8.14 6.58 31.53
CA PRO A 180 9.20 6.74 32.52
C PRO A 180 10.59 6.29 32.03
N PHE A 181 10.62 5.46 30.99
CA PHE A 181 11.89 4.97 30.38
C PHE A 181 12.46 5.92 29.32
N LEU A 182 11.71 6.92 28.90
CA LEU A 182 12.14 7.99 28.00
C LEU A 182 12.34 9.32 28.76
N ALA A 183 12.44 9.28 30.08
CA ALA A 183 12.67 10.45 30.89
C ALA A 183 13.98 11.11 30.48
N HIS A 184 13.86 12.27 29.82
CA HIS A 184 14.94 13.09 29.34
C HIS A 184 15.77 13.61 30.49
N LYS A 185 16.93 13.06 30.65
CA LYS A 185 18.07 13.79 31.18
C LYS A 185 19.18 13.65 30.16
N LEU A 186 19.15 14.48 29.15
CA LEU A 186 20.33 14.91 28.42
C LEU A 186 20.93 16.11 29.12
#